data_467b2f8ee2dbd1f2face9bb9041802d1
#
_entry.id   467b2f8ee2dbd1f2face9bb9041802d1
#
_cell.length_a   1.000
_cell.length_b   1.000
_cell.length_c   1.000
_cell.angle_alpha   90.00
_cell.angle_beta   90.00
_cell.angle_gamma   90.00
#
_symmetry.space_group_name_H-M   'P 1'
#
loop_
_entity.id
_entity.type
_entity.pdbx_description
1 polymer ?
#
loop_
_entity_poly.entity_id
_entity_poly.type
_entity_poly.pdbx_seq_one_letter_code
_entity_poly.pdbx_strand_id
1 'polypeptide(L)'
;MTTAEARNLPALLQGLHEEGYSGTVRVSGSPGGTIHLRGGLIAAVETPGAPTATSVLLTPGRIDDETWLAACAAEPDTDGLGGYLVSAGLIGAAELEVVCTASVFDAAFAMAIGPPGGWTLDGPEPVLHAGRGVEPRRLTEETTRRIVRLSGPWGAPGELARIRPAALPDAGLRRGLSDRHRSVLSTVNGRRTARDMAFTLGRGLYAIMLDLTRLEAQDLIRWDTGGPADGRPSTAPRVLPGRGAPDAPEASPPQAEPAAKAAPLPRRTRGGGSWPGETRTRDSQPRDGQAHEAHAPDGQAREGPPGEASAEGSDALPAGTTGGHGG
;
A
#
# COMPACT_ATOMS: atom_id res chain seq x y z
N MET A 1 18.08 -9.12 22.78
CA MET A 1 17.65 -7.76 23.23
C MET A 1 16.16 -7.84 23.51
N THR A 2 15.73 -7.52 24.70
CA THR A 2 14.29 -7.43 24.97
C THR A 2 13.69 -6.26 24.21
N THR A 3 12.49 -6.41 23.69
CA THR A 3 11.71 -5.42 22.92
C THR A 3 11.64 -4.03 23.59
N ALA A 4 11.79 -3.99 24.93
CA ALA A 4 11.80 -2.77 25.74
C ALA A 4 13.10 -1.95 25.64
N GLU A 5 14.19 -2.51 25.11
CA GLU A 5 15.52 -1.87 25.03
C GLU A 5 15.82 -1.24 23.67
N ALA A 6 14.96 -1.45 22.66
CA ALA A 6 15.16 -0.88 21.34
C ALA A 6 14.96 0.64 21.36
N ARG A 7 16.01 1.39 20.98
CA ARG A 7 15.99 2.86 20.99
C ARG A 7 15.16 3.46 19.85
N ASN A 8 14.93 2.70 18.79
CA ASN A 8 14.17 3.12 17.62
C ASN A 8 13.69 1.91 16.80
N LEU A 9 12.77 2.13 15.88
CA LEU A 9 12.20 1.07 15.06
C LEU A 9 13.22 0.26 14.25
N PRO A 10 14.24 0.84 13.59
CA PRO A 10 15.28 0.06 12.93
C PRO A 10 16.03 -0.89 13.85
N ALA A 11 16.38 -0.46 15.08
CA ALA A 11 17.05 -1.31 16.05
C ALA A 11 16.14 -2.44 16.56
N LEU A 12 14.85 -2.17 16.74
CA LEU A 12 13.86 -3.19 17.05
C LEU A 12 13.81 -4.27 15.95
N LEU A 13 13.64 -3.86 14.70
CA LEU A 13 13.54 -4.78 13.58
C LEU A 13 14.81 -5.62 13.41
N GLN A 14 15.98 -5.02 13.67
CA GLN A 14 17.24 -5.75 13.62
C GLN A 14 17.33 -6.81 14.74
N GLY A 15 16.91 -6.49 15.96
CA GLY A 15 16.85 -7.46 17.05
C GLY A 15 15.88 -8.61 16.76
N LEU A 16 14.69 -8.30 16.22
CA LEU A 16 13.71 -9.30 15.80
C LEU A 16 14.23 -10.19 14.67
N HIS A 17 15.06 -9.65 13.79
CA HIS A 17 15.74 -10.42 12.75
C HIS A 17 16.74 -11.42 13.34
N GLU A 18 17.55 -10.99 14.28
CA GLU A 18 18.55 -11.83 14.96
C GLU A 18 17.88 -12.96 15.77
N GLU A 19 16.69 -12.70 16.31
CA GLU A 19 15.88 -13.68 17.05
C GLU A 19 15.07 -14.62 16.11
N GLY A 20 15.07 -14.39 14.81
CA GLY A 20 14.25 -15.14 13.84
C GLY A 20 12.74 -14.99 14.08
N TYR A 21 12.31 -13.85 14.60
CA TYR A 21 10.92 -13.59 15.00
C TYR A 21 9.95 -13.69 13.82
N SER A 22 8.78 -14.32 14.08
CA SER A 22 7.64 -14.34 13.17
C SER A 22 6.42 -13.76 13.86
N GLY A 23 5.89 -12.67 13.31
CA GLY A 23 4.79 -11.93 13.91
C GLY A 23 4.62 -10.56 13.25
N THR A 24 3.95 -9.68 13.94
CA THR A 24 3.54 -8.37 13.45
C THR A 24 4.04 -7.27 14.38
N VAL A 25 4.59 -6.21 13.81
CA VAL A 25 4.96 -4.98 14.52
C VAL A 25 3.98 -3.90 14.08
N ARG A 26 3.09 -3.47 14.98
CA ARG A 26 2.20 -2.34 14.74
C ARG A 26 2.87 -1.06 15.16
N VAL A 27 3.02 -0.13 14.24
CA VAL A 27 3.66 1.17 14.46
C VAL A 27 2.58 2.25 14.45
N SER A 28 2.45 2.98 15.54
CA SER A 28 1.60 4.17 15.60
C SER A 28 2.32 5.36 14.95
N GLY A 29 1.56 6.33 14.45
CA GLY A 29 2.14 7.51 13.79
C GLY A 29 1.21 8.13 12.77
N SER A 30 1.73 9.07 11.97
CA SER A 30 0.99 9.72 10.89
C SER A 30 1.86 9.85 9.64
N PRO A 31 1.79 8.84 8.75
CA PRO A 31 1.05 7.60 8.83
C PRO A 31 1.74 6.55 9.70
N GLY A 32 0.96 5.81 10.49
CA GLY A 32 1.40 4.57 11.10
C GLY A 32 1.34 3.41 10.11
N GLY A 33 1.50 2.17 10.60
CA GLY A 33 1.43 0.99 9.73
C GLY A 33 1.71 -0.31 10.47
N THR A 34 1.72 -1.38 9.72
CA THR A 34 1.93 -2.74 10.20
C THR A 34 3.09 -3.37 9.41
N ILE A 35 4.04 -3.95 10.13
CA ILE A 35 5.21 -4.64 9.56
C ILE A 35 5.07 -6.12 9.89
N HIS A 36 4.99 -6.97 8.88
CA HIS A 36 4.84 -8.42 9.02
C HIS A 36 6.20 -9.08 8.85
N LEU A 37 6.61 -9.88 9.85
CA LEU A 37 7.86 -10.62 9.84
C LEU A 37 7.61 -12.12 9.74
N ARG A 38 8.46 -12.81 8.99
CA ARG A 38 8.53 -14.27 8.86
C ARG A 38 9.99 -14.71 8.98
N GLY A 39 10.32 -15.44 10.04
CA GLY A 39 11.71 -15.87 10.31
C GLY A 39 12.70 -14.71 10.41
N GLY A 40 12.28 -13.58 10.99
CA GLY A 40 13.10 -12.37 11.11
C GLY A 40 13.20 -11.51 9.84
N LEU A 41 12.67 -11.96 8.70
CA LEU A 41 12.63 -11.17 7.46
C LEU A 41 11.30 -10.43 7.33
N ILE A 42 11.32 -9.25 6.75
CA ILE A 42 10.13 -8.43 6.51
C ILE A 42 9.42 -8.97 5.27
N ALA A 43 8.30 -9.63 5.48
CA ALA A 43 7.49 -10.23 4.42
C ALA A 43 6.59 -9.19 3.74
N ALA A 44 5.98 -8.29 4.54
CA ALA A 44 5.14 -7.21 4.03
C ALA A 44 5.18 -6.00 4.97
N VAL A 45 4.86 -4.84 4.42
CA VAL A 45 4.60 -3.61 5.18
C VAL A 45 3.33 -2.98 4.64
N GLU A 46 2.38 -2.68 5.52
CA GLU A 46 1.13 -2.04 5.18
C GLU A 46 0.99 -0.72 5.92
N THR A 47 0.58 0.31 5.20
CA THR A 47 0.37 1.65 5.76
C THR A 47 -0.72 2.37 4.98
N PRO A 48 -1.54 3.19 5.64
CA PRO A 48 -2.42 4.09 4.89
C PRO A 48 -1.64 5.15 4.09
N GLY A 49 -0.31 5.22 4.20
CA GLY A 49 0.54 6.18 3.48
C GLY A 49 0.92 5.78 2.05
N ALA A 50 0.81 4.51 1.68
CA ALA A 50 1.19 3.99 0.36
C ALA A 50 0.27 2.84 -0.07
N PRO A 51 0.09 2.61 -1.39
CA PRO A 51 -0.64 1.44 -1.90
C PRO A 51 0.00 0.13 -1.44
N THR A 52 -0.83 -0.84 -1.06
CA THR A 52 -0.41 -2.22 -0.75
C THR A 52 -0.07 -2.99 -2.03
N ALA A 53 0.58 -4.16 -1.90
CA ALA A 53 0.82 -5.06 -3.03
C ALA A 53 -0.48 -5.40 -3.77
N THR A 54 -1.55 -5.70 -3.03
CA THR A 54 -2.89 -5.92 -3.59
C THR A 54 -3.38 -4.73 -4.41
N SER A 55 -3.29 -3.52 -3.88
CA SER A 55 -3.69 -2.30 -4.61
C SER A 55 -2.88 -2.08 -5.89
N VAL A 56 -1.60 -2.43 -5.88
CA VAL A 56 -0.71 -2.33 -7.06
C VAL A 56 -1.09 -3.35 -8.13
N LEU A 57 -1.65 -4.49 -7.77
CA LEU A 57 -2.14 -5.50 -8.71
C LEU A 57 -3.50 -5.14 -9.30
N LEU A 58 -4.44 -4.69 -8.48
CA LEU A 58 -5.82 -4.44 -8.87
C LEU A 58 -6.01 -3.10 -9.58
N THR A 59 -5.52 -2.00 -9.03
CA THR A 59 -5.81 -0.65 -9.55
C THR A 59 -5.40 -0.45 -11.01
N PRO A 60 -4.22 -0.90 -11.48
CA PRO A 60 -3.87 -0.83 -12.90
C PRO A 60 -4.45 -1.96 -13.76
N GLY A 61 -5.27 -2.86 -13.16
CA GLY A 61 -5.91 -3.97 -13.88
C GLY A 61 -4.95 -5.09 -14.29
N ARG A 62 -3.88 -5.34 -13.53
CA ARG A 62 -3.01 -6.52 -13.76
C ARG A 62 -3.73 -7.82 -13.46
N ILE A 63 -4.54 -7.81 -12.44
CA ILE A 63 -5.53 -8.83 -12.10
C ILE A 63 -6.85 -8.07 -11.96
N ASP A 64 -7.89 -8.52 -12.62
CA ASP A 64 -9.22 -7.92 -12.48
C ASP A 64 -9.88 -8.34 -11.16
N ASP A 65 -10.86 -7.56 -10.73
CA ASP A 65 -11.54 -7.75 -9.43
C ASP A 65 -12.25 -9.11 -9.33
N GLU A 66 -12.83 -9.60 -10.41
CA GLU A 66 -13.55 -10.88 -10.44
C GLU A 66 -12.56 -12.05 -10.25
N THR A 67 -11.47 -12.05 -11.01
CA THR A 67 -10.38 -13.03 -10.90
C THR A 67 -9.74 -13.00 -9.51
N TRP A 68 -9.53 -11.81 -8.94
CA TRP A 68 -9.01 -11.66 -7.59
C TRP A 68 -9.95 -12.26 -6.53
N LEU A 69 -11.24 -11.96 -6.60
CA LEU A 69 -12.25 -12.50 -5.67
C LEU A 69 -12.33 -14.02 -5.80
N ALA A 70 -12.27 -14.57 -7.00
CA ALA A 70 -12.23 -16.01 -7.23
C ALA A 70 -10.98 -16.64 -6.62
N ALA A 71 -9.81 -16.00 -6.74
CA ALA A 71 -8.58 -16.47 -6.11
C ALA A 71 -8.66 -16.47 -4.58
N CYS A 72 -9.20 -15.41 -3.98
CA CYS A 72 -9.42 -15.35 -2.53
C CYS A 72 -10.44 -16.38 -2.02
N ALA A 73 -11.42 -16.76 -2.86
CA ALA A 73 -12.38 -17.80 -2.51
C ALA A 73 -11.78 -19.22 -2.62
N ALA A 74 -10.85 -19.41 -3.56
CA ALA A 74 -10.14 -20.68 -3.76
C ALA A 74 -9.03 -20.90 -2.72
N GLU A 75 -8.34 -19.83 -2.31
CA GLU A 75 -7.29 -19.83 -1.29
C GLU A 75 -7.63 -18.81 -0.20
N PRO A 76 -8.35 -19.25 0.85
CA PRO A 76 -8.75 -18.37 1.95
C PRO A 76 -7.59 -17.93 2.84
N ASP A 77 -6.48 -18.68 2.85
CA ASP A 77 -5.27 -18.30 3.56
C ASP A 77 -4.49 -17.27 2.74
N THR A 78 -4.48 -16.03 3.21
CA THR A 78 -3.78 -14.93 2.53
C THR A 78 -2.27 -15.16 2.42
N ASP A 79 -1.67 -15.93 3.33
CA ASP A 79 -0.25 -16.30 3.24
C ASP A 79 -0.01 -17.28 2.05
N GLY A 80 -0.99 -18.14 1.73
CA GLY A 80 -0.98 -19.06 0.58
C GLY A 80 -1.34 -18.37 -0.74
N LEU A 81 -2.06 -17.25 -0.68
CA LEU A 81 -2.63 -16.59 -1.86
C LEU A 81 -1.60 -16.26 -2.93
N GLY A 82 -0.40 -15.82 -2.54
CA GLY A 82 0.68 -15.55 -3.49
C GLY A 82 1.09 -16.78 -4.31
N GLY A 83 1.22 -17.93 -3.63
CA GLY A 83 1.49 -19.23 -4.29
C GLY A 83 0.36 -19.65 -5.22
N TYR A 84 -0.89 -19.47 -4.80
CA TYR A 84 -2.07 -19.75 -5.62
C TYR A 84 -2.09 -18.89 -6.90
N LEU A 85 -1.90 -17.57 -6.78
CA LEU A 85 -1.89 -16.66 -7.94
C LEU A 85 -0.84 -17.08 -8.99
N VAL A 86 0.33 -17.53 -8.53
CA VAL A 86 1.39 -18.02 -9.40
C VAL A 86 1.04 -19.38 -10.03
N SER A 87 0.56 -20.34 -9.23
CA SER A 87 0.22 -21.69 -9.71
C SER A 87 -0.96 -21.68 -10.68
N ALA A 88 -1.93 -20.77 -10.48
CA ALA A 88 -3.04 -20.54 -11.40
C ALA A 88 -2.65 -19.73 -12.66
N GLY A 89 -1.39 -19.31 -12.78
CA GLY A 89 -0.90 -18.56 -13.94
C GLY A 89 -1.43 -17.12 -14.05
N LEU A 90 -2.00 -16.58 -12.97
CA LEU A 90 -2.57 -15.23 -12.95
C LEU A 90 -1.49 -14.16 -12.90
N ILE A 91 -0.33 -14.48 -12.34
CA ILE A 91 0.86 -13.62 -12.31
C ILE A 91 2.12 -14.47 -12.31
N GLY A 92 3.20 -13.99 -12.92
CA GLY A 92 4.51 -14.65 -12.85
C GLY A 92 5.13 -14.53 -11.44
N ALA A 93 5.82 -15.59 -10.97
CA ALA A 93 6.46 -15.61 -9.65
C ALA A 93 7.42 -14.42 -9.44
N ALA A 94 8.28 -14.15 -10.44
CA ALA A 94 9.21 -13.03 -10.38
C ALA A 94 8.51 -11.66 -10.37
N GLU A 95 7.39 -11.53 -11.08
CA GLU A 95 6.59 -10.30 -11.09
C GLU A 95 5.93 -10.07 -9.73
N LEU A 96 5.33 -11.09 -9.13
CA LEU A 96 4.74 -11.01 -7.80
C LEU A 96 5.79 -10.64 -6.75
N GLU A 97 6.97 -11.26 -6.80
CA GLU A 97 8.08 -10.93 -5.88
C GLU A 97 8.51 -9.47 -6.03
N VAL A 98 8.62 -8.96 -7.26
CA VAL A 98 8.95 -7.55 -7.51
C VAL A 98 7.87 -6.62 -6.95
N VAL A 99 6.59 -6.93 -7.15
CA VAL A 99 5.47 -6.13 -6.62
C VAL A 99 5.48 -6.12 -5.10
N CYS A 100 5.56 -7.28 -4.45
CA CYS A 100 5.59 -7.38 -2.99
C CYS A 100 6.81 -6.66 -2.39
N THR A 101 8.00 -6.90 -2.92
CA THR A 101 9.24 -6.25 -2.45
C THR A 101 9.20 -4.73 -2.65
N ALA A 102 8.73 -4.26 -3.80
CA ALA A 102 8.59 -2.83 -4.06
C ALA A 102 7.60 -2.16 -3.11
N SER A 103 6.49 -2.84 -2.79
CA SER A 103 5.49 -2.35 -1.83
C SER A 103 6.04 -2.26 -0.41
N VAL A 104 6.88 -3.22 0.02
CA VAL A 104 7.59 -3.17 1.31
C VAL A 104 8.43 -1.90 1.42
N PHE A 105 9.27 -1.63 0.42
CA PHE A 105 10.12 -0.44 0.42
C PHE A 105 9.32 0.87 0.33
N ASP A 106 8.22 0.87 -0.39
CA ASP A 106 7.40 2.06 -0.57
C ASP A 106 6.60 2.39 0.70
N ALA A 107 6.04 1.38 1.34
CA ALA A 107 5.33 1.53 2.60
C ALA A 107 6.26 1.97 3.73
N ALA A 108 7.46 1.37 3.84
CA ALA A 108 8.47 1.81 4.80
C ALA A 108 8.90 3.27 4.56
N PHE A 109 9.09 3.67 3.31
CA PHE A 109 9.36 5.06 2.96
C PHE A 109 8.20 5.98 3.38
N ALA A 110 6.95 5.61 3.09
CA ALA A 110 5.77 6.39 3.48
C ALA A 110 5.64 6.56 5.00
N MET A 111 5.98 5.54 5.77
CA MET A 111 6.01 5.63 7.23
C MET A 111 7.14 6.53 7.74
N ALA A 112 8.29 6.51 7.08
CA ALA A 112 9.49 7.25 7.51
C ALA A 112 9.46 8.74 7.19
N ILE A 113 8.60 9.20 6.28
CA ILE A 113 8.41 10.66 6.03
C ILE A 113 7.55 11.35 7.09
N GLY A 114 6.90 10.59 7.96
CA GLY A 114 6.18 11.10 9.12
C GLY A 114 6.93 10.89 10.44
N PRO A 115 6.55 11.57 11.52
CA PRO A 115 7.13 11.31 12.83
C PRO A 115 6.77 9.89 13.29
N PRO A 116 7.75 9.09 13.72
CA PRO A 116 7.48 7.77 14.27
C PRO A 116 6.75 7.91 15.62
N GLY A 117 5.77 7.02 15.84
CA GLY A 117 5.12 6.83 17.12
C GLY A 117 5.74 5.67 17.90
N GLY A 118 4.96 5.12 18.84
CA GLY A 118 5.30 3.88 19.53
C GLY A 118 5.02 2.64 18.67
N TRP A 119 5.39 1.49 19.18
CA TRP A 119 5.09 0.20 18.54
C TRP A 119 4.61 -0.84 19.55
N THR A 120 3.87 -1.83 19.03
CA THR A 120 3.46 -3.04 19.76
C THR A 120 3.83 -4.26 18.93
N LEU A 121 4.03 -5.39 19.59
CA LEU A 121 4.25 -6.68 18.95
C LEU A 121 3.01 -7.53 19.11
N ASP A 122 2.60 -8.15 18.00
CA ASP A 122 1.47 -9.07 17.93
C ASP A 122 1.90 -10.38 17.25
N GLY A 123 1.07 -11.41 17.33
CA GLY A 123 1.27 -12.66 16.63
C GLY A 123 1.30 -12.50 15.11
N PRO A 124 1.60 -13.59 14.38
CA PRO A 124 1.57 -13.58 12.93
C PRO A 124 0.15 -13.34 12.41
N GLU A 125 0.03 -12.46 11.43
CA GLU A 125 -1.22 -12.18 10.71
C GLU A 125 -1.04 -12.56 9.23
N PRO A 126 -2.06 -13.14 8.59
CA PRO A 126 -2.03 -13.44 7.17
C PRO A 126 -1.84 -12.17 6.33
N VAL A 127 -0.93 -12.21 5.34
CA VAL A 127 -0.66 -11.09 4.45
C VAL A 127 -0.16 -11.59 3.10
N LEU A 128 -0.56 -10.92 2.02
CA LEU A 128 -0.01 -11.21 0.70
C LEU A 128 1.48 -10.89 0.66
N HIS A 129 2.28 -11.91 0.42
CA HIS A 129 3.73 -11.78 0.29
C HIS A 129 4.27 -12.72 -0.80
N ALA A 130 5.50 -12.49 -1.22
CA ALA A 130 6.22 -13.36 -2.15
C ALA A 130 7.73 -13.29 -1.87
N GLY A 131 8.43 -14.36 -2.23
CA GLY A 131 9.86 -14.48 -1.99
C GLY A 131 10.23 -14.66 -0.53
N ARG A 132 11.50 -14.41 -0.22
CA ARG A 132 12.04 -14.62 1.13
C ARG A 132 11.75 -13.47 2.11
N GLY A 133 11.30 -12.34 1.62
CA GLY A 133 11.21 -11.11 2.40
C GLY A 133 12.49 -10.26 2.34
N VAL A 134 12.49 -9.14 3.06
CA VAL A 134 13.54 -8.12 3.05
C VAL A 134 14.24 -8.08 4.41
N GLU A 135 15.57 -8.03 4.42
CA GLU A 135 16.34 -7.82 5.64
C GLU A 135 16.09 -6.41 6.20
N PRO A 136 15.91 -6.26 7.54
CA PRO A 136 15.69 -4.96 8.17
C PRO A 136 16.76 -3.92 7.86
N ARG A 137 18.04 -4.34 7.82
CA ARG A 137 19.14 -3.46 7.47
C ARG A 137 18.97 -2.90 6.05
N ARG A 138 18.69 -3.77 5.08
CA ARG A 138 18.46 -3.36 3.68
C ARG A 138 17.27 -2.41 3.56
N LEU A 139 16.18 -2.68 4.29
CA LEU A 139 15.02 -1.80 4.33
C LEU A 139 15.38 -0.42 4.84
N THR A 140 16.12 -0.34 5.95
CA THR A 140 16.57 0.92 6.56
C THR A 140 17.48 1.73 5.64
N GLU A 141 18.48 1.06 5.04
CA GLU A 141 19.43 1.70 4.10
C GLU A 141 18.70 2.28 2.88
N GLU A 142 17.79 1.51 2.27
CA GLU A 142 17.05 1.97 1.09
C GLU A 142 16.06 3.09 1.44
N THR A 143 15.37 2.98 2.58
CA THR A 143 14.47 4.03 3.06
C THR A 143 15.21 5.35 3.27
N THR A 144 16.38 5.29 3.91
CA THR A 144 17.25 6.46 4.12
C THR A 144 17.70 7.05 2.79
N ARG A 145 18.13 6.21 1.85
CA ARG A 145 18.53 6.65 0.50
C ARG A 145 17.42 7.38 -0.24
N ARG A 146 16.17 6.86 -0.18
CA ARG A 146 14.98 7.47 -0.78
C ARG A 146 14.69 8.85 -0.18
N ILE A 147 14.72 8.95 1.15
CA ILE A 147 14.52 10.23 1.85
C ILE A 147 15.57 11.25 1.42
N VAL A 148 16.86 10.90 1.48
CA VAL A 148 17.96 11.81 1.10
C VAL A 148 17.81 12.28 -0.34
N ARG A 149 17.45 11.37 -1.26
CA ARG A 149 17.26 11.71 -2.68
C ARG A 149 16.15 12.72 -2.92
N LEU A 150 15.08 12.66 -2.15
CA LEU A 150 13.93 13.57 -2.30
C LEU A 150 14.08 14.86 -1.49
N SER A 151 14.86 14.86 -0.41
CA SER A 151 15.01 16.04 0.46
C SER A 151 15.63 17.23 -0.27
N GLY A 152 16.47 17.02 -1.28
CA GLY A 152 17.03 18.09 -2.10
C GLY A 152 15.97 18.90 -2.85
N PRO A 153 15.19 18.28 -3.74
CA PRO A 153 14.17 18.99 -4.53
C PRO A 153 12.92 19.36 -3.73
N TRP A 154 12.58 18.63 -2.66
CA TRP A 154 11.29 18.77 -1.98
C TRP A 154 11.37 19.41 -0.59
N GLY A 155 12.55 19.58 0.01
CA GLY A 155 12.71 20.04 1.37
C GLY A 155 12.55 18.94 2.42
N ALA A 156 12.06 19.30 3.62
CA ALA A 156 11.92 18.36 4.73
C ALA A 156 10.91 17.25 4.44
N PRO A 157 11.16 16.00 4.85
CA PRO A 157 10.28 14.87 4.57
C PRO A 157 8.82 15.10 4.96
N GLY A 158 8.53 15.72 6.11
CA GLY A 158 7.16 16.00 6.56
C GLY A 158 6.40 17.00 5.68
N GLU A 159 7.08 17.82 4.90
CA GLU A 159 6.47 18.75 3.94
C GLU A 159 6.07 18.03 2.65
N LEU A 160 6.86 17.06 2.22
CA LEU A 160 6.63 16.26 1.03
C LEU A 160 5.22 15.65 0.97
N ALA A 161 4.74 15.17 2.10
CA ALA A 161 3.42 14.53 2.19
C ALA A 161 2.25 15.52 2.01
N ARG A 162 2.50 16.83 2.13
CA ARG A 162 1.48 17.90 2.12
C ARG A 162 1.40 18.68 0.82
N ILE A 163 2.44 18.62 0.01
CA ILE A 163 2.53 19.36 -1.26
C ILE A 163 1.42 18.91 -2.22
N ARG A 164 0.75 19.88 -2.82
CA ARG A 164 -0.28 19.67 -3.85
C ARG A 164 0.19 20.31 -5.16
N PRO A 165 0.72 19.52 -6.09
CA PRO A 165 1.19 20.06 -7.35
C PRO A 165 0.02 20.52 -8.22
N ALA A 166 0.20 21.62 -8.93
CA ALA A 166 -0.70 22.16 -9.93
C ALA A 166 -0.06 22.08 -11.31
N ALA A 167 -0.79 21.61 -12.31
CA ALA A 167 -0.33 21.61 -13.69
C ALA A 167 -0.26 23.04 -14.23
N LEU A 168 0.78 23.34 -15.00
CA LEU A 168 0.90 24.61 -15.73
C LEU A 168 -0.02 24.57 -16.97
N PRO A 169 -0.45 25.74 -17.48
CA PRO A 169 -1.15 25.83 -18.75
C PRO A 169 -0.38 25.08 -19.84
N ASP A 170 -1.11 24.36 -20.70
CA ASP A 170 -0.55 23.62 -21.85
C ASP A 170 0.43 22.46 -21.51
N ALA A 171 0.64 22.13 -20.23
CA ALA A 171 1.51 21.04 -19.83
C ALA A 171 1.12 19.71 -20.51
N GLY A 172 -0.18 19.46 -20.66
CA GLY A 172 -0.72 18.26 -21.31
C GLY A 172 -0.45 18.18 -22.81
N LEU A 173 -0.18 19.31 -23.47
CA LEU A 173 0.10 19.40 -24.91
C LEU A 173 1.57 19.16 -25.26
N ARG A 174 2.44 19.04 -24.26
CA ARG A 174 3.88 18.87 -24.48
C ARG A 174 4.17 17.54 -25.16
N ARG A 175 4.85 17.63 -26.31
CA ARG A 175 5.30 16.45 -27.07
C ARG A 175 6.50 15.79 -26.36
N GLY A 176 6.61 14.45 -26.48
CA GLY A 176 7.76 13.71 -25.93
C GLY A 176 7.63 13.24 -24.48
N LEU A 177 6.48 13.49 -23.82
CA LEU A 177 6.19 12.89 -22.51
C LEU A 177 5.97 11.38 -22.65
N SER A 178 6.62 10.60 -21.78
CA SER A 178 6.31 9.19 -21.65
C SER A 178 4.88 8.99 -21.15
N ASP A 179 4.25 7.85 -21.45
CA ASP A 179 2.90 7.52 -20.96
C ASP A 179 2.83 7.52 -19.44
N ARG A 180 3.92 7.12 -18.80
CA ARG A 180 4.09 7.19 -17.36
C ARG A 180 3.96 8.62 -16.82
N HIS A 181 4.65 9.59 -17.40
CA HIS A 181 4.58 10.99 -17.00
C HIS A 181 3.23 11.62 -17.37
N ARG A 182 2.66 11.23 -18.52
CA ARG A 182 1.34 11.68 -18.95
C ARG A 182 0.25 11.21 -17.98
N SER A 183 0.34 9.96 -17.52
CA SER A 183 -0.56 9.40 -16.50
C SER A 183 -0.47 10.16 -15.17
N VAL A 184 0.74 10.50 -14.70
CA VAL A 184 0.88 11.32 -13.48
C VAL A 184 0.31 12.72 -13.71
N LEU A 185 0.66 13.38 -14.80
CA LEU A 185 0.22 14.74 -15.12
C LEU A 185 -1.31 14.85 -15.18
N SER A 186 -2.01 13.82 -15.70
CA SER A 186 -3.49 13.80 -15.76
C SER A 186 -4.15 13.76 -14.38
N THR A 187 -3.43 13.35 -13.33
CA THR A 187 -3.94 13.34 -11.96
C THR A 187 -3.62 14.61 -11.17
N VAL A 188 -2.69 15.44 -11.68
CA VAL A 188 -2.27 16.70 -11.06
C VAL A 188 -3.36 17.76 -11.24
N ASN A 189 -3.93 18.27 -10.13
CA ASN A 189 -5.05 19.20 -10.16
C ASN A 189 -5.01 20.30 -9.08
N GLY A 190 -3.87 20.47 -8.40
CA GLY A 190 -3.71 21.45 -7.31
C GLY A 190 -4.42 21.05 -5.99
N ARG A 191 -5.09 19.89 -5.94
CA ARG A 191 -5.84 19.42 -4.75
C ARG A 191 -5.30 18.09 -4.22
N ARG A 192 -4.78 17.23 -5.09
CA ARG A 192 -4.25 15.91 -4.76
C ARG A 192 -2.81 16.02 -4.29
N THR A 193 -2.50 15.29 -3.23
CA THR A 193 -1.13 15.05 -2.78
C THR A 193 -0.48 13.94 -3.63
N ALA A 194 0.85 13.79 -3.52
CA ALA A 194 1.56 12.67 -4.15
C ALA A 194 0.98 11.31 -3.71
N ARG A 195 0.55 11.19 -2.44
CA ARG A 195 -0.13 10.01 -1.92
C ARG A 195 -1.44 9.73 -2.63
N ASP A 196 -2.30 10.74 -2.77
CA ASP A 196 -3.59 10.56 -3.45
C ASP A 196 -3.40 10.09 -4.90
N MET A 197 -2.37 10.61 -5.59
CA MET A 197 -2.00 10.17 -6.93
C MET A 197 -1.47 8.74 -6.95
N ALA A 198 -0.67 8.34 -5.95
CA ALA A 198 -0.16 6.98 -5.83
C ALA A 198 -1.31 5.96 -5.75
N PHE A 199 -2.31 6.22 -4.90
CA PHE A 199 -3.51 5.38 -4.80
C PHE A 199 -4.35 5.41 -6.08
N THR A 200 -4.55 6.59 -6.69
CA THR A 200 -5.33 6.72 -7.94
C THR A 200 -4.72 5.90 -9.08
N LEU A 201 -3.39 5.83 -9.16
CA LEU A 201 -2.67 5.17 -10.25
C LEU A 201 -2.21 3.75 -9.91
N GLY A 202 -2.44 3.26 -8.69
CA GLY A 202 -1.92 1.96 -8.22
C GLY A 202 -0.39 1.88 -8.34
N ARG A 203 0.32 2.97 -8.01
CA ARG A 203 1.77 3.07 -8.15
C ARG A 203 2.41 3.50 -6.84
N GLY A 204 3.65 3.05 -6.61
CA GLY A 204 4.37 3.40 -5.39
C GLY A 204 4.52 4.91 -5.19
N LEU A 205 4.37 5.35 -3.93
CA LEU A 205 4.48 6.77 -3.54
C LEU A 205 5.82 7.39 -3.95
N TYR A 206 6.92 6.69 -3.67
CA TYR A 206 8.26 7.16 -4.04
C TYR A 206 8.42 7.35 -5.55
N ALA A 207 7.86 6.42 -6.35
CA ALA A 207 7.90 6.51 -7.80
C ALA A 207 7.11 7.73 -8.32
N ILE A 208 5.95 8.01 -7.73
CA ILE A 208 5.15 9.20 -8.06
C ILE A 208 5.92 10.48 -7.70
N MET A 209 6.54 10.54 -6.52
CA MET A 209 7.32 11.71 -6.10
C MET A 209 8.52 11.97 -7.03
N LEU A 210 9.21 10.93 -7.48
CA LEU A 210 10.28 11.08 -8.48
C LEU A 210 9.74 11.58 -9.83
N ASP A 211 8.58 11.09 -10.27
CA ASP A 211 7.99 11.57 -11.52
C ASP A 211 7.55 13.04 -11.41
N LEU A 212 6.97 13.43 -10.29
CA LEU A 212 6.63 14.82 -10.02
C LEU A 212 7.87 15.72 -10.02
N THR A 213 8.98 15.31 -9.42
CA THR A 213 10.27 16.06 -9.49
C THR A 213 10.73 16.27 -10.94
N ARG A 214 10.56 15.25 -11.79
CA ARG A 214 10.92 15.38 -13.21
C ARG A 214 9.98 16.27 -13.99
N LEU A 215 8.68 16.22 -13.67
CA LEU A 215 7.70 17.12 -14.29
C LEU A 215 7.90 18.57 -13.89
N GLU A 216 8.28 18.82 -12.65
CA GLU A 216 8.65 20.16 -12.16
C GLU A 216 9.92 20.68 -12.85
N ALA A 217 10.97 19.84 -12.94
CA ALA A 217 12.20 20.20 -13.65
C ALA A 217 12.02 20.46 -15.16
N GLN A 218 10.87 20.08 -15.72
CA GLN A 218 10.47 20.33 -17.10
C GLN A 218 9.48 21.50 -17.23
N ASP A 219 9.22 22.26 -16.16
CA ASP A 219 8.24 23.34 -16.09
C ASP A 219 6.82 22.90 -16.53
N LEU A 220 6.40 21.70 -16.13
CA LEU A 220 5.06 21.16 -16.42
C LEU A 220 4.11 21.28 -15.24
N ILE A 221 4.65 21.32 -14.04
CA ILE A 221 3.90 21.50 -12.80
C ILE A 221 4.59 22.54 -11.93
N ARG A 222 3.84 23.09 -11.00
CA ARG A 222 4.37 23.94 -9.92
C ARG A 222 3.90 23.38 -8.58
N TRP A 223 4.68 23.61 -7.55
CA TRP A 223 4.29 23.31 -6.19
C TRP A 223 3.38 24.43 -5.68
N ASP A 224 2.18 24.06 -5.27
CA ASP A 224 1.39 24.96 -4.45
C ASP A 224 1.86 24.80 -3.01
N THR A 225 2.87 25.56 -2.64
CA THR A 225 3.42 25.61 -1.26
C THR A 225 2.47 26.37 -0.36
N GLY A 226 1.17 26.17 -0.49
CA GLY A 226 0.15 26.75 0.36
C GLY A 226 0.60 28.01 1.11
N GLY A 227 0.87 29.09 0.39
CA GLY A 227 0.96 30.40 1.02
C GLY A 227 -0.29 30.62 1.86
N PRO A 228 -0.27 31.41 2.91
CA PRO A 228 -1.45 31.69 3.70
C PRO A 228 -2.56 32.00 2.70
N ALA A 229 -3.69 31.24 2.80
CA ALA A 229 -4.80 31.35 1.87
C ALA A 229 -5.28 32.80 1.83
N ASP A 230 -4.67 33.60 0.97
CA ASP A 230 -5.14 34.95 0.68
C ASP A 230 -6.53 34.82 0.11
N GLY A 231 -7.51 35.17 0.95
CA GLY A 231 -8.83 35.50 0.48
C GLY A 231 -9.95 34.51 0.70
N ARG A 232 -9.87 33.54 1.61
CA ARG A 232 -11.12 33.00 2.17
C ARG A 232 -11.63 33.93 3.26
N PRO A 233 -12.82 34.54 3.10
CA PRO A 233 -13.43 35.26 4.21
C PRO A 233 -13.61 34.26 5.36
N SER A 234 -12.91 34.52 6.47
CA SER A 234 -13.10 33.80 7.72
C SER A 234 -14.55 33.99 8.12
N THR A 235 -15.35 32.92 8.12
CA THR A 235 -16.70 32.90 8.70
C THR A 235 -16.67 32.87 10.22
N ALA A 236 -15.51 33.05 10.87
CA ALA A 236 -15.44 33.29 12.28
C ALA A 236 -16.04 34.67 12.60
N PRO A 237 -16.95 34.78 13.59
CA PRO A 237 -17.49 36.05 13.97
C PRO A 237 -16.36 36.98 14.42
N ARG A 238 -16.23 38.09 13.69
CA ARG A 238 -15.27 39.16 13.99
C ARG A 238 -15.74 39.83 15.26
N VAL A 239 -15.14 39.55 16.41
CA VAL A 239 -15.30 40.33 17.61
C VAL A 239 -14.72 41.70 17.34
N LEU A 240 -15.58 42.67 17.14
CA LEU A 240 -15.20 44.09 17.03
C LEU A 240 -14.58 44.51 18.36
N PRO A 241 -13.40 45.18 18.34
CA PRO A 241 -12.88 45.77 19.55
C PRO A 241 -13.85 46.86 20.03
N GLY A 242 -14.45 46.64 21.19
CA GLY A 242 -15.34 47.59 21.83
C GLY A 242 -14.60 48.90 22.07
N ARG A 243 -15.18 49.98 21.61
CA ARG A 243 -14.82 51.38 21.93
C ARG A 243 -14.82 51.54 23.42
N GLY A 244 -13.75 52.10 23.98
CA GLY A 244 -13.59 52.32 25.39
C GLY A 244 -14.75 53.14 25.99
N ALA A 245 -15.18 52.74 27.16
CA ALA A 245 -16.01 53.52 28.07
C ALA A 245 -15.26 53.62 29.41
N PRO A 246 -15.47 54.72 30.15
CA PRO A 246 -14.57 55.21 31.19
C PRO A 246 -14.73 54.49 32.54
N ASP A 247 -13.71 54.70 33.35
CA ASP A 247 -13.56 54.31 34.74
C ASP A 247 -14.85 54.21 35.56
N ALA A 248 -15.02 53.07 36.24
CA ALA A 248 -15.84 52.97 37.45
C ALA A 248 -15.31 51.82 38.34
N PRO A 249 -15.52 51.85 39.68
CA PRO A 249 -14.56 51.46 40.68
C PRO A 249 -14.59 49.98 41.06
N GLU A 250 -13.47 49.60 41.68
CA GLU A 250 -13.22 48.33 42.38
C GLU A 250 -14.41 47.77 43.13
N ALA A 251 -14.86 46.58 42.80
CA ALA A 251 -15.76 45.77 43.59
C ALA A 251 -15.23 44.35 43.73
N SER A 252 -15.19 43.90 44.97
CA SER A 252 -14.70 42.65 45.52
C SER A 252 -15.17 41.37 44.78
N PRO A 253 -14.42 40.26 44.88
CA PRO A 253 -14.71 39.02 44.13
C PRO A 253 -15.95 38.31 44.71
N PRO A 254 -16.86 37.81 43.88
CA PRO A 254 -17.93 36.93 44.32
C PRO A 254 -17.44 35.49 44.49
N GLN A 255 -17.93 34.91 45.55
CA GLN A 255 -17.76 33.52 45.96
C GLN A 255 -18.24 32.54 44.89
N ALA A 256 -17.49 31.44 44.74
CA ALA A 256 -17.84 30.33 43.89
C ALA A 256 -19.14 29.64 44.30
N GLU A 257 -20.14 29.62 43.42
CA GLU A 257 -21.28 28.71 43.51
C GLU A 257 -21.00 27.39 42.80
N PRO A 258 -21.57 26.26 43.27
CA PRO A 258 -21.23 24.94 42.78
C PRO A 258 -21.86 24.66 41.40
N ALA A 259 -21.03 24.05 40.55
CA ALA A 259 -21.34 23.63 39.18
C ALA A 259 -22.67 22.86 39.06
N ALA A 260 -23.59 23.41 38.27
CA ALA A 260 -24.78 22.71 37.82
C ALA A 260 -24.40 21.50 36.92
N LYS A 261 -24.97 20.35 37.25
CA LYS A 261 -24.82 19.09 36.51
C LYS A 261 -25.20 19.28 35.05
N ALA A 262 -24.25 18.98 34.15
CA ALA A 262 -24.50 18.91 32.72
C ALA A 262 -25.56 17.84 32.40
N ALA A 263 -26.55 18.22 31.59
CA ALA A 263 -27.58 17.33 31.09
C ALA A 263 -27.01 16.30 30.14
N PRO A 264 -27.46 15.04 30.18
CA PRO A 264 -26.96 14.00 29.26
C PRO A 264 -27.45 14.24 27.84
N LEU A 265 -26.53 14.07 26.88
CA LEU A 265 -26.81 14.12 25.44
C LEU A 265 -27.85 13.09 25.04
N PRO A 266 -28.76 13.38 24.07
CA PRO A 266 -29.77 12.44 23.64
C PRO A 266 -29.11 11.25 22.90
N ARG A 267 -29.41 10.04 23.37
CA ARG A 267 -29.05 8.78 22.69
C ARG A 267 -29.84 8.67 21.40
N ARG A 268 -29.11 8.52 20.30
CA ARG A 268 -29.65 8.22 18.96
C ARG A 268 -30.30 6.83 19.01
N THR A 269 -31.62 6.74 19.04
CA THR A 269 -32.37 5.50 18.86
C THR A 269 -32.21 5.00 17.44
N ARG A 270 -31.72 3.79 17.31
CA ARG A 270 -31.63 3.04 16.06
C ARG A 270 -33.06 2.73 15.60
N GLY A 271 -33.54 3.43 14.58
CA GLY A 271 -34.83 3.15 13.97
C GLY A 271 -34.80 1.79 13.28
N GLY A 272 -35.51 0.82 13.84
CA GLY A 272 -35.83 -0.43 13.18
C GLY A 272 -36.88 -0.18 12.11
N GLY A 273 -36.47 -0.17 10.85
CA GLY A 273 -37.38 -0.23 9.72
C GLY A 273 -37.78 -1.70 9.47
N SER A 274 -38.98 -2.08 9.92
CA SER A 274 -39.64 -3.32 9.49
C SER A 274 -40.06 -3.17 8.04
N TRP A 275 -39.57 -4.05 7.20
CA TRP A 275 -40.12 -4.27 5.86
C TRP A 275 -41.26 -5.30 5.98
N PRO A 276 -42.45 -5.07 5.37
CA PRO A 276 -43.51 -6.07 5.38
C PRO A 276 -43.16 -7.20 4.40
N GLY A 277 -43.01 -8.40 4.94
CA GLY A 277 -42.85 -9.60 4.17
C GLY A 277 -44.19 -10.04 3.56
N GLU A 278 -44.21 -10.21 2.27
CA GLU A 278 -45.26 -10.95 1.59
C GLU A 278 -45.04 -12.46 1.76
N THR A 279 -45.91 -13.06 2.54
CA THR A 279 -46.13 -14.52 2.61
C THR A 279 -46.76 -15.00 1.31
N ARG A 280 -46.07 -15.85 0.56
CA ARG A 280 -46.69 -16.75 -0.40
C ARG A 280 -46.35 -18.18 -0.01
N THR A 281 -47.28 -18.78 0.70
CA THR A 281 -47.46 -20.23 0.81
C THR A 281 -47.75 -20.79 -0.58
N ARG A 282 -47.00 -21.79 -0.98
CA ARG A 282 -47.44 -22.75 -2.00
C ARG A 282 -46.99 -24.15 -1.62
N ASP A 283 -47.97 -24.89 -1.14
CA ASP A 283 -48.01 -26.33 -1.10
C ASP A 283 -47.64 -26.92 -2.46
N SER A 284 -46.85 -27.95 -2.50
CA SER A 284 -47.04 -29.09 -3.40
C SER A 284 -46.04 -30.20 -3.11
N GLN A 285 -46.56 -31.24 -2.54
CA GLN A 285 -46.33 -32.69 -2.63
C GLN A 285 -45.13 -33.23 -3.41
N PRO A 286 -44.60 -34.39 -2.92
CA PRO A 286 -43.54 -35.15 -3.53
C PRO A 286 -44.05 -36.05 -4.65
N ARG A 287 -43.25 -36.26 -5.67
CA ARG A 287 -43.41 -37.30 -6.67
C ARG A 287 -42.20 -38.21 -6.69
N ASP A 288 -42.51 -39.44 -6.41
CA ASP A 288 -41.70 -40.64 -6.58
C ASP A 288 -41.29 -40.88 -8.05
N GLY A 289 -40.15 -41.52 -8.20
CA GLY A 289 -39.96 -42.61 -9.17
C GLY A 289 -39.26 -42.23 -10.47
N GLN A 290 -38.05 -42.61 -10.66
CA GLN A 290 -37.67 -43.77 -11.48
C GLN A 290 -36.21 -43.78 -11.78
N ALA A 291 -35.59 -44.87 -11.46
CA ALA A 291 -34.28 -45.31 -11.90
C ALA A 291 -34.26 -45.49 -13.43
N HIS A 292 -33.16 -45.08 -14.06
CA HIS A 292 -32.72 -45.67 -15.32
C HIS A 292 -31.25 -46.05 -15.20
N GLU A 293 -31.07 -47.38 -15.25
CA GLU A 293 -29.81 -48.08 -15.44
C GLU A 293 -29.21 -47.85 -16.83
N ALA A 294 -27.89 -48.00 -16.85
CA ALA A 294 -27.07 -48.58 -17.90
C ALA A 294 -26.87 -47.82 -19.22
N HIS A 295 -25.68 -47.45 -19.51
CA HIS A 295 -24.89 -48.07 -20.59
C HIS A 295 -23.44 -47.54 -20.56
N ALA A 296 -22.51 -48.45 -20.32
CA ALA A 296 -21.13 -48.34 -20.79
C ALA A 296 -21.06 -48.84 -22.23
N PRO A 297 -20.15 -48.35 -23.03
CA PRO A 297 -19.39 -49.30 -23.87
C PRO A 297 -17.87 -49.15 -23.67
N ASP A 298 -17.30 -50.33 -23.54
CA ASP A 298 -15.93 -50.71 -23.86
C ASP A 298 -15.41 -50.12 -25.19
N GLY A 299 -14.11 -49.90 -25.25
CA GLY A 299 -13.50 -49.69 -26.53
C GLY A 299 -12.02 -49.23 -26.51
N GLN A 300 -11.16 -50.18 -26.29
CA GLN A 300 -9.92 -50.43 -27.04
C GLN A 300 -8.69 -49.56 -26.75
N ALA A 301 -7.76 -50.21 -26.09
CA ALA A 301 -6.31 -50.03 -26.15
C ALA A 301 -5.79 -49.95 -27.60
N ARG A 302 -4.89 -49.02 -27.85
CA ARG A 302 -3.92 -49.12 -28.93
C ARG A 302 -2.53 -48.92 -28.36
N GLU A 303 -1.85 -50.03 -28.26
CA GLU A 303 -0.39 -50.15 -28.21
C GLU A 303 0.23 -49.60 -29.51
N GLY A 304 1.32 -48.92 -29.41
CA GLY A 304 2.21 -48.57 -30.50
C GLY A 304 3.65 -48.46 -30.00
N PRO A 305 4.62 -48.92 -30.75
CA PRO A 305 5.83 -49.55 -30.23
C PRO A 305 7.01 -48.61 -29.94
N PRO A 306 8.10 -49.15 -29.35
CA PRO A 306 9.27 -48.37 -28.95
C PRO A 306 10.25 -48.22 -30.15
N GLY A 307 10.82 -47.05 -30.29
CA GLY A 307 11.86 -46.72 -31.25
C GLY A 307 13.18 -46.45 -30.56
N GLU A 308 14.11 -47.17 -31.00
CA GLU A 308 15.48 -47.44 -30.59
C GLU A 308 16.41 -46.23 -30.58
N ALA A 309 17.45 -46.43 -29.79
CA ALA A 309 18.72 -45.76 -29.64
C ALA A 309 19.55 -45.57 -30.93
N SER A 310 20.38 -44.50 -30.92
CA SER A 310 21.74 -44.43 -31.49
C SER A 310 22.34 -43.12 -30.91
N ALA A 311 23.32 -43.10 -30.08
CA ALA A 311 24.74 -43.49 -30.09
C ALA A 311 25.58 -42.58 -31.00
N GLU A 312 26.61 -42.02 -30.36
CA GLU A 312 27.97 -41.71 -30.86
C GLU A 312 28.27 -40.39 -31.59
N GLY A 313 29.37 -39.79 -31.09
CA GLY A 313 30.22 -38.81 -31.75
C GLY A 313 30.66 -37.68 -30.78
N SER A 314 31.58 -37.81 -29.85
CA SER A 314 33.06 -37.82 -29.89
C SER A 314 33.61 -36.88 -30.95
N ASP A 315 34.15 -35.71 -30.59
CA ASP A 315 35.55 -35.40 -30.83
C ASP A 315 35.95 -33.97 -30.36
N ALA A 316 37.02 -33.92 -29.61
CA ALA A 316 38.23 -33.11 -29.70
C ALA A 316 38.17 -31.57 -29.55
N LEU A 317 38.80 -31.13 -28.47
CA LEU A 317 39.54 -29.88 -28.34
C LEU A 317 40.65 -29.73 -29.39
N PRO A 318 41.11 -28.52 -29.66
CA PRO A 318 42.50 -28.26 -29.29
C PRO A 318 42.76 -26.92 -28.62
N ALA A 319 43.76 -26.97 -27.77
CA ALA A 319 44.48 -25.87 -27.17
C ALA A 319 45.38 -25.15 -28.23
N GLY A 320 45.64 -23.87 -27.96
CA GLY A 320 46.66 -23.05 -28.62
C GLY A 320 46.68 -21.69 -27.94
N THR A 321 47.51 -21.44 -26.95
CA THR A 321 48.94 -21.09 -26.93
C THR A 321 49.23 -19.67 -27.45
N THR A 322 49.64 -18.84 -26.47
CA THR A 322 50.76 -17.85 -26.45
C THR A 322 50.77 -16.61 -27.32
N GLY A 323 51.21 -15.56 -26.66
CA GLY A 323 52.01 -14.42 -27.16
C GLY A 323 51.26 -13.11 -27.06
N GLY A 324 51.64 -12.04 -26.37
CA GLY A 324 52.94 -11.61 -25.98
C GLY A 324 53.07 -10.15 -26.37
N HIS A 325 53.43 -9.34 -25.41
CA HIS A 325 54.15 -8.05 -25.52
C HIS A 325 53.49 -6.80 -26.13
N GLY A 326 53.49 -5.75 -25.38
CA GLY A 326 54.22 -4.51 -25.73
C GLY A 326 53.32 -3.26 -25.83
N GLY A 327 53.66 -2.27 -25.02
CA GLY A 327 53.30 -0.90 -25.25
C GLY A 327 52.60 -0.26 -24.04
#